data_7ab246ccc4e98aa9b8aa733e0e4f3b5c
#
_entry.id   7ab246ccc4e98aa9b8aa733e0e4f3b5c
#
_cell.length_a   1.000
_cell.length_b   1.000
_cell.length_c   1.000
_cell.angle_alpha   90.00
_cell.angle_beta   90.00
_cell.angle_gamma   90.00
#
_symmetry.space_group_name_H-M   'P 1'
#
loop_
_entity.id
_entity.type
_entity.pdbx_description
1 polymer ?
#
loop_
_entity_poly.entity_id
_entity_poly.type
_entity_poly.pdbx_seq_one_letter_code
_entity_poly.pdbx_strand_id
1 'polypeptide(L)'
;MKVIIMSHKITVYSKGYCPYCKRAKALLRSKGVSFHEIEITDNPRLTAEMVERAGRVTVPQIFIDETHVGGSDDLFKLDAAGGLDPLLKELEQA
;
A
#
# COMPACT_ATOMS: atom_id res chain seq x y z
N MET A 1 -16.29 -21.76 -9.18
CA MET A 1 -16.06 -21.09 -9.32
C MET A 1 -15.70 -20.24 -9.15
N LYS A 2 -15.25 -19.87 -9.14
CA LYS A 2 -14.72 -19.09 -8.85
C LYS A 2 -14.77 -18.01 -8.81
N VAL A 3 -14.55 -17.50 -8.43
CA VAL A 3 -14.52 -16.57 -8.27
C VAL A 3 -14.17 -15.67 -8.34
N ILE A 4 -13.91 -14.99 -8.13
CA ILE A 4 -13.61 -14.21 -8.08
C ILE A 4 -13.30 -13.39 -7.90
N ILE A 5 -13.15 -12.98 -7.78
CA ILE A 5 -12.82 -12.28 -7.59
C ILE A 5 -12.62 -11.29 -7.23
N MET A 6 -12.70 -11.12 -6.52
CA MET A 6 -12.48 -10.12 -6.09
C MET A 6 -11.39 -9.77 -5.83
N SER A 7 -10.99 -9.10 -6.35
CA SER A 7 -9.68 -8.78 -6.09
C SER A 7 -9.60 -7.63 -5.19
N HIS A 8 -8.76 -7.75 -4.23
CA HIS A 8 -8.44 -6.66 -3.35
C HIS A 8 -7.49 -5.73 -4.07
N LYS A 9 -7.45 -4.50 -3.65
CA LYS A 9 -6.64 -3.49 -4.27
C LYS A 9 -5.61 -2.99 -3.27
N ILE A 10 -4.34 -3.07 -3.66
CA ILE A 10 -3.28 -2.49 -2.85
C ILE A 10 -2.95 -1.14 -3.47
N THR A 11 -3.01 -0.10 -2.66
CA THR A 11 -2.75 1.26 -3.11
C THR A 11 -1.59 1.84 -2.34
N VAL A 12 -0.65 2.44 -3.06
CA VAL A 12 0.52 3.10 -2.44
C VAL A 12 0.58 4.53 -2.95
N TYR A 13 0.34 5.47 -2.07
CA TYR A 13 0.58 6.88 -2.39
C TYR A 13 2.06 7.16 -2.17
N SER A 14 2.73 7.70 -3.16
CA SER A 14 4.18 7.84 -3.10
C SER A 14 4.68 9.09 -3.80
N LYS A 15 5.96 9.38 -3.57
CA LYS A 15 6.71 10.39 -4.33
C LYS A 15 7.93 9.72 -4.90
N GLY A 16 8.22 10.00 -6.17
CA GLY A 16 9.24 9.26 -6.90
C GLY A 16 10.64 9.32 -6.31
N TYR A 17 10.94 10.41 -5.58
CA TYR A 17 12.27 10.58 -5.00
C TYR A 17 12.38 10.05 -3.57
N CYS A 18 11.32 9.49 -3.01
CA CYS A 18 11.28 9.12 -1.59
C CYS A 18 11.88 7.74 -1.35
N PRO A 19 12.97 7.65 -0.57
CA PRO A 19 13.58 6.34 -0.29
C PRO A 19 12.65 5.39 0.46
N TYR A 20 11.84 5.91 1.38
CA TYR A 20 10.91 5.08 2.12
C TYR A 20 9.83 4.49 1.20
N CYS A 21 9.42 5.27 0.20
CA CYS A 21 8.47 4.78 -0.79
C CYS A 21 9.08 3.64 -1.59
N LYS A 22 10.35 3.79 -1.97
CA LYS A 22 11.04 2.75 -2.73
C LYS A 22 11.15 1.46 -1.93
N ARG A 23 11.47 1.58 -0.65
CA ARG A 23 11.59 0.42 0.22
C ARG A 23 10.26 -0.30 0.41
N ALA A 24 9.19 0.45 0.61
CA ALA A 24 7.87 -0.14 0.76
C ALA A 24 7.46 -0.89 -0.50
N LYS A 25 7.68 -0.26 -1.65
CA LYS A 25 7.33 -0.89 -2.92
C LYS A 25 8.16 -2.13 -3.17
N ALA A 26 9.44 -2.10 -2.78
CA ALA A 26 10.31 -3.27 -2.95
C ALA A 26 9.81 -4.43 -2.10
N LEU A 27 9.37 -4.15 -0.87
CA LEU A 27 8.82 -5.21 -0.02
C LEU A 27 7.59 -5.84 -0.66
N LEU A 28 6.67 -5.01 -1.16
CA LEU A 28 5.47 -5.54 -1.80
C LEU A 28 5.81 -6.37 -3.02
N ARG A 29 6.77 -5.91 -3.82
CA ARG A 29 7.21 -6.69 -4.99
C ARG A 29 7.82 -8.02 -4.57
N SER A 30 8.57 -8.05 -3.47
CA SER A 30 9.18 -9.28 -2.99
C SER A 30 8.14 -10.30 -2.54
N LYS A 31 6.94 -9.82 -2.20
CA LYS A 31 5.83 -10.70 -1.83
C LYS A 31 5.06 -11.19 -3.05
N GLY A 32 5.44 -10.74 -4.24
CA GLY A 32 4.81 -11.21 -5.47
C GLY A 32 3.45 -10.62 -5.77
N VAL A 33 3.10 -9.51 -5.12
CA VAL A 33 1.79 -8.88 -5.34
C VAL A 33 1.93 -7.63 -6.19
N SER A 34 0.86 -7.35 -6.93
CA SER A 34 0.76 -6.11 -7.69
C SER A 34 0.14 -5.03 -6.83
N PHE A 35 0.49 -3.78 -7.10
CA PHE A 35 -0.10 -2.68 -6.37
C PHE A 35 -0.30 -1.49 -7.31
N HIS A 36 -1.18 -0.62 -6.89
CA HIS A 36 -1.54 0.58 -7.62
C HIS A 36 -0.76 1.73 -7.00
N GLU A 37 0.17 2.29 -7.75
CA GLU A 37 0.96 3.41 -7.24
C GLU A 37 0.31 4.72 -7.65
N ILE A 38 0.10 5.61 -6.69
CA ILE A 38 -0.43 6.93 -6.95
C ILE A 38 0.67 7.94 -6.65
N GLU A 39 1.24 8.49 -7.70
CA GLU A 39 2.32 9.46 -7.58
C GLU A 39 1.72 10.82 -7.25
N ILE A 40 2.13 11.41 -6.13
CA ILE A 40 1.54 12.66 -5.67
C ILE A 40 2.50 13.85 -5.75
N THR A 41 3.70 13.66 -6.30
CA THR A 41 4.67 14.76 -6.44
C THR A 41 4.01 15.88 -7.23
N ASP A 42 4.04 17.09 -6.66
CA ASP A 42 3.49 18.28 -7.30
C ASP A 42 2.04 18.13 -7.73
N ASN A 43 1.29 17.31 -6.98
CA ASN A 43 -0.14 17.12 -7.26
C ASN A 43 -0.94 17.39 -6.00
N PRO A 44 -1.38 18.65 -5.79
CA PRO A 44 -2.13 18.99 -4.56
C PRO A 44 -3.44 18.23 -4.41
N ARG A 45 -4.11 17.91 -5.51
CA ARG A 45 -5.39 17.19 -5.42
C ARG A 45 -5.19 15.78 -4.90
N LEU A 46 -4.20 15.07 -5.42
CA LEU A 46 -3.91 13.71 -4.96
C LEU A 46 -3.33 13.72 -3.55
N THR A 47 -2.54 14.75 -3.22
CA THR A 47 -2.03 14.89 -1.86
C THR A 47 -3.19 15.06 -0.87
N ALA A 48 -4.17 15.89 -1.21
CA ALA A 48 -5.33 16.08 -0.35
C ALA A 48 -6.13 14.80 -0.20
N GLU A 49 -6.27 14.04 -1.28
CA GLU A 49 -6.95 12.76 -1.23
C GLU A 49 -6.26 11.81 -0.26
N MET A 50 -4.93 11.73 -0.34
CA MET A 50 -4.16 10.88 0.56
C MET A 50 -4.34 11.32 2.01
N VAL A 51 -4.24 12.61 2.28
CA VAL A 51 -4.37 13.13 3.64
C VAL A 51 -5.76 12.82 4.19
N GLU A 52 -6.77 12.97 3.36
CA GLU A 52 -8.14 12.70 3.80
C GLU A 52 -8.30 11.22 4.16
N ARG A 53 -7.75 10.32 3.36
CA ARG A 53 -7.87 8.89 3.60
C ARG A 53 -6.99 8.41 4.75
N ALA A 54 -5.76 8.91 4.83
CA ALA A 54 -4.76 8.39 5.76
C ALA A 54 -4.72 9.15 7.08
N GLY A 55 -5.14 10.39 7.08
CA GLY A 55 -4.97 11.25 8.24
C GLY A 55 -3.53 11.65 8.45
N ARG A 56 -2.68 11.50 7.46
CA ARG A 56 -1.25 11.80 7.53
C ARG A 56 -0.81 12.50 6.27
N VAL A 57 0.25 13.29 6.38
CA VAL A 57 0.81 14.03 5.24
C VAL A 57 2.08 13.39 4.68
N THR A 58 2.56 12.31 5.29
CA THR A 58 3.81 11.68 4.88
C THR A 58 3.57 10.62 3.82
N VAL A 59 4.63 10.30 3.07
CA VAL A 59 4.64 9.20 2.11
C VAL A 59 5.70 8.19 2.50
N PRO A 60 5.51 6.92 2.18
CA PRO A 60 4.35 6.37 1.49
C PRO A 60 3.17 6.21 2.44
N GLN A 61 1.97 6.07 1.85
CA GLN A 61 0.79 5.65 2.60
C GLN A 61 0.21 4.47 1.86
N ILE A 62 0.07 3.35 2.55
CA ILE A 62 -0.30 2.08 1.94
C ILE A 62 -1.68 1.65 2.44
N PHE A 63 -2.51 1.23 1.50
CA PHE A 63 -3.85 0.71 1.80
C PHE A 63 -4.00 -0.66 1.16
N ILE A 64 -4.65 -1.57 1.88
CA ILE A 64 -5.10 -2.83 1.31
C ILE A 64 -6.61 -2.76 1.38
N ASP A 65 -7.25 -2.53 0.24
CA ASP A 65 -8.66 -2.16 0.14
C ASP A 65 -8.91 -0.95 1.02
N GLU A 66 -9.80 -1.04 1.99
CA GLU A 66 -10.11 0.06 2.89
C GLU A 66 -9.21 0.07 4.13
N THR A 67 -8.38 -0.94 4.29
CA THR A 67 -7.53 -1.03 5.47
C THR A 67 -6.30 -0.15 5.29
N HIS A 68 -6.13 0.80 6.19
CA HIS A 68 -4.96 1.68 6.16
C HIS A 68 -3.82 1.00 6.91
N VAL A 69 -2.82 0.53 6.16
CA VAL A 69 -1.63 -0.07 6.76
C VAL A 69 -0.76 1.01 7.37
N GLY A 70 -0.57 2.11 6.67
CA GLY A 70 0.23 3.21 7.14
C GLY A 70 1.42 3.48 6.24
N GLY A 71 2.52 3.91 6.84
CA GLY A 71 3.74 4.23 6.11
C GLY A 71 4.68 3.04 5.98
N SER A 72 5.91 3.34 5.59
CA SER A 72 6.93 2.31 5.39
C SER A 72 7.21 1.55 6.68
N ASP A 73 7.40 2.28 7.79
CA ASP A 73 7.69 1.62 9.06
C ASP A 73 6.53 0.73 9.48
N ASP A 74 5.30 1.20 9.30
CA ASP A 74 4.12 0.41 9.66
C ASP A 74 4.05 -0.87 8.83
N LEU A 75 4.38 -0.76 7.54
CA LEU A 75 4.36 -1.91 6.64
C LEU A 75 5.39 -2.96 7.09
N PHE A 76 6.61 -2.51 7.39
CA PHE A 76 7.67 -3.42 7.81
C PHE A 76 7.38 -4.03 9.17
N LYS A 77 6.79 -3.26 10.09
CA LYS A 77 6.40 -3.80 11.39
C LYS A 77 5.32 -4.86 11.25
N LEU A 78 4.34 -4.59 10.38
CA LEU A 78 3.27 -5.56 10.15
C LEU A 78 3.84 -6.83 9.56
N ASP A 79 4.78 -6.72 8.63
CA ASP A 79 5.42 -7.87 8.02
C ASP A 79 6.20 -8.67 9.07
N ALA A 80 6.99 -7.98 9.89
CA ALA A 80 7.81 -8.64 10.91
C ALA A 80 6.94 -9.35 11.96
N ALA A 81 5.76 -8.82 12.21
CA ALA A 81 4.83 -9.43 13.17
C ALA A 81 4.04 -10.58 12.56
N GLY A 82 4.22 -10.85 11.28
CA GLY A 82 3.52 -11.93 10.60
C GLY A 82 2.12 -11.57 10.17
N GLY A 83 1.77 -10.28 10.20
CA GLY A 83 0.42 -9.85 9.84
C GLY A 83 0.23 -9.49 8.40
N LEU A 84 1.33 -9.23 7.66
CA LEU A 84 1.20 -8.80 6.28
C LEU A 84 0.84 -9.96 5.34
N ASP A 85 1.57 -11.07 5.46
CA ASP A 85 1.34 -12.19 4.56
C ASP A 85 -0.10 -12.70 4.58
N PRO A 86 -0.75 -12.84 5.76
CA PRO A 86 -2.16 -13.24 5.73
C PRO A 86 -3.06 -12.28 4.98
N LEU A 87 -2.82 -10.98 5.10
CA LEU A 87 -3.60 -10.00 4.35
C LEU A 87 -3.40 -10.16 2.85
N LEU A 88 -2.14 -10.35 2.45
CA LEU A 88 -1.83 -10.50 1.03
C LEU A 88 -2.34 -11.83 0.49
N LYS A 89 -2.33 -12.86 1.31
CA LYS A 89 -2.81 -14.17 0.89
C LYS A 89 -4.28 -14.14 0.53
N GLU A 90 -5.05 -13.34 1.23
CA GLU A 90 -6.47 -13.24 0.90
C GLU A 90 -6.70 -12.75 -0.51
N LEU A 91 -5.73 -12.02 -1.06
CA LEU A 91 -5.84 -11.52 -2.43
C LEU A 91 -5.72 -12.65 -3.44
N GLU A 92 -5.09 -13.73 -3.05
CA GLU A 92 -4.80 -14.84 -3.95
C GLU A 92 -5.81 -15.95 -3.88
N GLN A 93 -6.76 -15.84 -3.00
CA GLN A 93 -7.70 -16.91 -2.78
C GLN A 93 -8.97 -16.80 -3.58
N ALA A 94 -9.02 -15.85 -4.42
CA ALA A 94 -10.20 -15.64 -5.23
C ALA A 94 -10.46 -16.83 -6.15
#